data_91dec21c19097f92d00ddd24e82a4bde
#
_entry.id   91dec21c19097f92d00ddd24e82a4bde
#
_cell.length_a   1.000
_cell.length_b   1.000
_cell.length_c   1.000
_cell.angle_alpha   90.00
_cell.angle_beta   90.00
_cell.angle_gamma   90.00
#
_symmetry.space_group_name_H-M   'P 1'
#
loop_
_entity.id
_entity.type
_entity.pdbx_description
1 polymer ?
#
loop_
_entity_poly.entity_id
_entity_poly.type
_entity_poly.pdbx_seq_one_letter_code
_entity_poly.pdbx_strand_id
1 'polypeptide(L)'
;MFSSNKAPNHRLRITAGPRYDPQTHQLVHVNGPSPIRIRSPYLTADIWVRIKEYTGYPEGSPSSNPYFTHPTTSANRYSITLSLAFAEDVNGDDLLFGNDFDHPIRDYLPPGFNAAFKVVKTMLDPSIDGDAYSDTPYLYSPALASWNQFRVGELVPPDTKKAAVEADPVVLEGAEGSGKAVRESCGLPADAAARTKYFRDEETRKGFVLEKGRVYEADFGNPYLDFEEFAVHVPGITLNISKYVSEKNNVLRYVLKNRTTGEEYLVIGFTVVLDGAQEKTDDGDEVD
;
A
#
# COMPACT_ATOMS: atom_id res chain seq x y z
N MET A 1 17.06 6.01 -36.46
CA MET A 1 17.68 6.33 -35.18
C MET A 1 16.58 6.89 -34.30
N PHE A 2 15.95 6.06 -33.47
CA PHE A 2 15.00 6.54 -32.49
C PHE A 2 15.82 7.02 -31.30
N SER A 3 15.78 8.32 -31.03
CA SER A 3 16.32 8.92 -29.81
C SER A 3 15.59 8.30 -28.63
N SER A 4 16.30 7.53 -27.84
CA SER A 4 15.79 7.15 -26.50
C SER A 4 15.70 8.42 -25.69
N ASN A 5 14.53 9.03 -25.59
CA ASN A 5 14.24 9.99 -24.54
C ASN A 5 14.37 9.19 -23.23
N LYS A 6 15.57 9.23 -22.63
CA LYS A 6 15.74 8.83 -21.24
C LYS A 6 14.74 9.65 -20.46
N ALA A 7 13.80 8.98 -19.80
CA ALA A 7 12.94 9.64 -18.81
C ALA A 7 13.84 10.44 -17.86
N PRO A 8 13.43 11.64 -17.42
CA PRO A 8 14.16 12.38 -16.40
C PRO A 8 14.46 11.44 -15.23
N ASN A 9 15.65 11.56 -14.62
CA ASN A 9 16.05 10.75 -13.47
C ASN A 9 15.12 11.05 -12.28
N HIS A 10 13.94 10.48 -12.30
CA HIS A 10 13.02 10.56 -11.18
C HIS A 10 13.48 9.63 -10.08
N ARG A 11 13.61 10.14 -8.88
CA ARG A 11 13.92 9.36 -7.69
C ARG A 11 12.68 9.27 -6.81
N LEU A 12 12.46 8.13 -6.19
CA LEU A 12 11.36 7.96 -5.27
C LEU A 12 11.83 8.12 -3.83
N ARG A 13 10.98 8.74 -3.02
CA ARG A 13 11.08 8.75 -1.55
C ARG A 13 9.80 8.16 -0.99
N ILE A 14 9.93 7.11 -0.18
CA ILE A 14 8.79 6.46 0.44
C ILE A 14 8.80 6.81 1.93
N THR A 15 7.67 7.31 2.41
CA THR A 15 7.48 7.63 3.83
C THR A 15 6.19 6.99 4.34
N ALA A 16 6.10 6.74 5.65
CA ALA A 16 4.85 6.29 6.25
C ALA A 16 4.67 6.89 7.65
N GLY A 17 3.42 7.09 8.02
CA GLY A 17 3.01 7.67 9.28
C GLY A 17 1.58 7.29 9.67
N PRO A 18 1.13 7.65 10.88
CA PRO A 18 -0.21 7.33 11.36
C PRO A 18 -1.32 8.13 10.67
N ARG A 19 -0.98 9.23 10.03
CA ARG A 19 -1.87 10.14 9.30
C ARG A 19 -1.06 10.91 8.27
N TYR A 20 -1.72 11.63 7.37
CA TYR A 20 -1.06 12.48 6.38
C TYR A 20 -0.54 13.76 7.04
N ASP A 21 0.62 13.65 7.65
CA ASP A 21 1.35 14.75 8.28
C ASP A 21 2.86 14.48 8.11
N PRO A 22 3.58 15.22 7.27
CA PRO A 22 4.99 14.99 7.00
C PRO A 22 5.87 14.95 8.25
N GLN A 23 5.51 15.69 9.31
CA GLN A 23 6.25 15.71 10.58
C GLN A 23 6.15 14.40 11.37
N THR A 24 5.11 13.60 11.11
CA THR A 24 4.90 12.30 11.77
C THR A 24 5.36 11.12 10.93
N HIS A 25 5.76 11.37 9.67
CA HIS A 25 6.20 10.33 8.76
C HIS A 25 7.64 9.92 9.02
N GLN A 26 7.90 8.63 8.89
CA GLN A 26 9.22 8.01 8.90
C GLN A 26 9.61 7.61 7.49
N LEU A 27 10.91 7.71 7.17
CA LEU A 27 11.45 7.24 5.90
C LEU A 27 11.44 5.70 5.86
N VAL A 28 10.92 5.12 4.78
CA VAL A 28 10.92 3.68 4.56
C VAL A 28 12.17 3.27 3.82
N HIS A 29 12.90 2.27 4.36
CA HIS A 29 14.01 1.63 3.65
C HIS A 29 13.45 0.60 2.66
N VAL A 30 13.18 1.05 1.44
CA VAL A 30 12.62 0.22 0.36
C VAL A 30 13.52 -0.99 0.09
N ASN A 31 12.90 -2.15 -0.13
CA ASN A 31 13.59 -3.43 -0.32
C ASN A 31 14.48 -3.88 0.86
N GLY A 32 14.47 -3.15 1.97
CA GLY A 32 15.22 -3.50 3.18
C GLY A 32 14.66 -4.73 3.89
N PRO A 33 15.48 -5.39 4.73
CA PRO A 33 15.06 -6.59 5.46
C PRO A 33 14.12 -6.26 6.64
N SER A 34 14.25 -5.08 7.22
CA SER A 34 13.49 -4.68 8.42
C SER A 34 12.33 -3.74 8.08
N PRO A 35 11.19 -3.87 8.79
CA PRO A 35 10.09 -2.95 8.65
C PRO A 35 10.36 -1.62 9.34
N ILE A 36 9.58 -0.62 8.99
CA ILE A 36 9.36 0.51 9.88
C ILE A 36 8.12 0.23 10.74
N ARG A 37 8.14 0.72 11.98
CA ARG A 37 7.02 0.56 12.90
C ARG A 37 6.29 1.87 13.12
N ILE A 38 5.03 1.89 12.75
CA ILE A 38 4.11 2.99 13.00
C ILE A 38 3.20 2.63 14.18
N ARG A 39 2.99 3.60 15.06
CA ARG A 39 2.06 3.49 16.18
C ARG A 39 1.10 4.66 16.17
N SER A 40 -0.17 4.36 16.31
CA SER A 40 -1.24 5.32 16.47
C SER A 40 -2.16 4.91 17.63
N PRO A 41 -3.11 5.74 18.05
CA PRO A 41 -4.13 5.32 19.00
C PRO A 41 -4.96 4.12 18.54
N TYR A 42 -5.01 3.88 17.23
CA TYR A 42 -5.89 2.89 16.59
C TYR A 42 -5.20 1.55 16.31
N LEU A 43 -3.88 1.58 15.99
CA LEU A 43 -3.15 0.36 15.66
C LEU A 43 -1.64 0.50 15.85
N THR A 44 -0.97 -0.64 15.92
CA THR A 44 0.46 -0.78 15.65
C THR A 44 0.63 -1.50 14.32
N ALA A 45 1.46 -0.94 13.41
CA ALA A 45 1.76 -1.51 12.11
C ALA A 45 3.27 -1.65 11.91
N ASP A 46 3.70 -2.81 11.45
CA ASP A 46 5.03 -3.00 10.85
C ASP A 46 4.85 -3.01 9.33
N ILE A 47 5.66 -2.21 8.62
CA ILE A 47 5.46 -1.90 7.21
C ILE A 47 6.73 -2.21 6.43
N TRP A 48 6.60 -2.98 5.36
CA TRP A 48 7.62 -3.17 4.33
C TRP A 48 7.08 -2.63 3.01
N VAL A 49 7.89 -1.84 2.32
CA VAL A 49 7.63 -1.45 0.94
C VAL A 49 8.72 -2.04 0.07
N ARG A 50 8.32 -2.74 -0.98
CA ARG A 50 9.21 -3.33 -1.97
C ARG A 50 8.87 -2.81 -3.34
N ILE A 51 9.88 -2.41 -4.09
CA ILE A 51 9.73 -1.88 -5.44
C ILE A 51 10.77 -2.57 -6.32
N LYS A 52 10.32 -3.13 -7.42
CA LYS A 52 11.20 -3.75 -8.41
C LYS A 52 12.01 -2.67 -9.12
N GLU A 53 13.30 -2.93 -9.31
CA GLU A 53 14.22 -2.02 -9.99
C GLU A 53 14.28 -0.61 -9.34
N TYR A 54 14.22 -0.60 -8.01
CA TYR A 54 14.13 0.64 -7.23
C TYR A 54 15.35 1.54 -7.38
N THR A 55 15.08 2.81 -7.65
CA THR A 55 16.06 3.90 -7.62
C THR A 55 15.48 5.06 -6.80
N GLY A 56 16.03 5.33 -5.61
CA GLY A 56 15.45 6.35 -4.74
C GLY A 56 16.15 6.51 -3.41
N TYR A 57 15.43 7.06 -2.45
CA TYR A 57 15.91 7.40 -1.11
C TYR A 57 15.40 6.40 -0.06
N PRO A 58 16.22 6.11 0.99
CA PRO A 58 17.59 6.59 1.17
C PRO A 58 18.55 6.01 0.13
N GLU A 59 19.60 6.76 -0.18
CA GLU A 59 20.67 6.25 -1.06
C GLU A 59 21.23 4.94 -0.52
N GLY A 60 21.56 4.01 -1.44
CA GLY A 60 22.02 2.68 -1.05
C GLY A 60 20.92 1.68 -0.73
N SER A 61 19.65 2.05 -0.88
CA SER A 61 18.55 1.07 -0.83
C SER A 61 18.75 0.01 -1.92
N PRO A 62 18.50 -1.30 -1.61
CA PRO A 62 18.63 -2.36 -2.61
C PRO A 62 17.69 -2.12 -3.80
N SER A 63 18.16 -2.35 -5.02
CA SER A 63 17.35 -2.24 -6.24
C SER A 63 16.35 -3.38 -6.41
N SER A 64 16.51 -4.49 -5.69
CA SER A 64 15.63 -5.65 -5.78
C SER A 64 15.46 -6.32 -4.41
N ASN A 65 14.50 -7.24 -4.31
CA ASN A 65 14.21 -8.01 -3.12
C ASN A 65 13.80 -9.44 -3.52
N PRO A 66 14.14 -10.49 -2.74
CA PRO A 66 13.72 -11.88 -3.00
C PRO A 66 12.21 -12.06 -3.17
N TYR A 67 11.39 -11.17 -2.63
CA TYR A 67 9.95 -11.11 -2.86
C TYR A 67 9.57 -11.23 -4.35
N PHE A 68 10.31 -10.57 -5.25
CA PHE A 68 10.01 -10.56 -6.69
C PHE A 68 10.49 -11.83 -7.43
N THR A 69 11.15 -12.75 -6.75
CA THR A 69 11.56 -14.05 -7.30
C THR A 69 10.61 -15.19 -6.90
N HIS A 70 9.74 -14.97 -5.93
CA HIS A 70 8.79 -15.98 -5.50
C HIS A 70 7.65 -16.13 -6.52
N PRO A 71 7.21 -17.36 -6.87
CA PRO A 71 6.21 -17.59 -7.91
C PRO A 71 4.88 -16.83 -7.71
N THR A 72 4.44 -16.69 -6.46
CA THR A 72 3.18 -16.00 -6.13
C THR A 72 3.25 -14.49 -6.34
N THR A 73 4.44 -13.88 -6.25
CA THR A 73 4.61 -12.42 -6.21
C THR A 73 5.48 -11.88 -7.35
N SER A 74 6.05 -12.73 -8.19
CA SER A 74 6.98 -12.36 -9.27
C SER A 74 6.39 -11.41 -10.32
N ALA A 75 5.07 -11.42 -10.49
CA ALA A 75 4.38 -10.50 -11.39
C ALA A 75 4.27 -9.07 -10.86
N ASN A 76 4.42 -8.87 -9.53
CA ASN A 76 4.28 -7.56 -8.93
C ASN A 76 5.43 -6.63 -9.32
N ARG A 77 5.11 -5.35 -9.50
CA ARG A 77 6.07 -4.27 -9.69
C ARG A 77 6.45 -3.62 -8.36
N TYR A 78 5.50 -3.56 -7.42
CA TYR A 78 5.75 -3.18 -6.05
C TYR A 78 4.80 -3.89 -5.10
N SER A 79 5.11 -3.82 -3.82
CA SER A 79 4.29 -4.37 -2.74
C SER A 79 4.34 -3.47 -1.51
N ILE A 80 3.22 -3.41 -0.81
CA ILE A 80 3.07 -2.90 0.54
C ILE A 80 2.67 -4.09 1.40
N THR A 81 3.60 -4.55 2.25
CA THR A 81 3.32 -5.64 3.20
C THR A 81 3.14 -5.04 4.59
N LEU A 82 2.09 -5.44 5.26
CA LEU A 82 1.66 -4.92 6.55
C LEU A 82 1.56 -6.06 7.57
N SER A 83 2.04 -5.82 8.80
CA SER A 83 1.69 -6.62 9.97
C SER A 83 0.97 -5.69 10.94
N LEU A 84 -0.31 -5.92 11.17
CA LEU A 84 -1.24 -5.02 11.85
C LEU A 84 -1.73 -5.64 13.16
N ALA A 85 -1.81 -4.82 14.22
CA ALA A 85 -2.54 -5.15 15.45
C ALA A 85 -3.40 -3.94 15.85
N PHE A 86 -4.71 -4.10 15.81
CA PHE A 86 -5.65 -3.03 16.13
C PHE A 86 -5.79 -2.84 17.65
N ALA A 87 -5.98 -1.60 18.08
CA ALA A 87 -6.19 -1.23 19.48
C ALA A 87 -7.62 -1.50 19.96
N GLU A 88 -8.57 -1.63 19.04
CA GLU A 88 -9.98 -1.95 19.25
C GLU A 88 -10.45 -2.90 18.15
N ASP A 89 -11.61 -3.51 18.36
CA ASP A 89 -12.26 -4.33 17.34
C ASP A 89 -12.67 -3.46 16.15
N VAL A 90 -12.38 -3.90 14.94
CA VAL A 90 -12.73 -3.19 13.70
C VAL A 90 -13.62 -4.08 12.84
N ASN A 91 -14.76 -3.56 12.42
CA ASN A 91 -15.61 -4.26 11.48
C ASN A 91 -14.93 -4.38 10.10
N GLY A 92 -14.97 -5.55 9.51
CA GLY A 92 -14.27 -5.80 8.23
C GLY A 92 -14.78 -4.96 7.06
N ASP A 93 -16.06 -4.51 7.10
CA ASP A 93 -16.60 -3.62 6.07
C ASP A 93 -16.15 -2.16 6.26
N ASP A 94 -15.80 -1.78 7.48
CA ASP A 94 -15.30 -0.44 7.76
C ASP A 94 -13.84 -0.24 7.35
N LEU A 95 -13.07 -1.30 7.12
CA LEU A 95 -11.67 -1.18 6.78
C LEU A 95 -11.47 -0.94 5.27
N LEU A 96 -11.07 0.28 4.92
CA LEU A 96 -10.76 0.69 3.55
C LEU A 96 -9.26 0.81 3.33
N PHE A 97 -8.80 0.38 2.14
CA PHE A 97 -7.44 0.60 1.67
C PHE A 97 -7.45 1.16 0.24
N GLY A 98 -6.68 2.20 -0.02
CA GLY A 98 -6.63 2.84 -1.33
C GLY A 98 -5.93 4.17 -1.32
N ASN A 99 -6.31 5.05 -2.23
CA ASN A 99 -5.66 6.33 -2.47
C ASN A 99 -6.61 7.49 -2.19
N ASP A 100 -6.10 8.57 -1.65
CA ASP A 100 -6.77 9.87 -1.66
C ASP A 100 -5.81 11.01 -2.03
N PHE A 101 -6.39 12.13 -2.39
CA PHE A 101 -5.69 13.31 -2.83
C PHE A 101 -6.31 14.53 -2.15
N ASP A 102 -5.49 15.46 -1.73
CA ASP A 102 -5.89 16.68 -1.01
C ASP A 102 -6.23 17.84 -1.93
N HIS A 103 -6.11 17.64 -3.24
CA HIS A 103 -6.43 18.63 -4.27
C HIS A 103 -6.97 17.93 -5.53
N PRO A 104 -7.70 18.67 -6.39
CA PRO A 104 -8.22 18.12 -7.64
C PRO A 104 -7.10 17.60 -8.56
N ILE A 105 -7.31 16.39 -9.11
CA ILE A 105 -6.37 15.77 -10.08
C ILE A 105 -6.94 15.68 -11.49
N ARG A 106 -8.17 16.14 -11.73
CA ARG A 106 -8.88 16.01 -13.01
C ARG A 106 -8.09 16.54 -14.23
N ASP A 107 -7.31 17.60 -14.04
CA ASP A 107 -6.50 18.20 -15.10
C ASP A 107 -5.17 17.45 -15.35
N TYR A 108 -4.84 16.50 -14.46
CA TYR A 108 -3.63 15.68 -14.52
C TYR A 108 -3.91 14.23 -14.92
N LEU A 109 -5.16 13.89 -15.22
CA LEU A 109 -5.51 12.54 -15.64
C LEU A 109 -5.08 12.31 -17.10
N PRO A 110 -4.34 11.21 -17.39
CA PRO A 110 -3.89 10.94 -18.73
C PRO A 110 -5.05 10.56 -19.65
N PRO A 111 -4.95 10.84 -20.96
CA PRO A 111 -5.91 10.33 -21.94
C PRO A 111 -6.06 8.81 -21.81
N GLY A 112 -7.28 8.31 -21.80
CA GLY A 112 -7.57 6.88 -21.62
C GLY A 112 -7.77 6.46 -20.17
N PHE A 113 -7.60 7.36 -19.17
CA PHE A 113 -7.80 7.05 -17.76
C PHE A 113 -9.14 6.38 -17.48
N ASN A 114 -10.25 6.91 -18.01
CA ASN A 114 -11.60 6.34 -17.80
C ASN A 114 -11.73 4.92 -18.34
N ALA A 115 -11.08 4.63 -19.48
CA ALA A 115 -11.07 3.29 -20.04
C ALA A 115 -10.27 2.33 -19.16
N ALA A 116 -9.08 2.75 -18.70
CA ALA A 116 -8.27 1.99 -17.77
C ALA A 116 -9.00 1.76 -16.43
N PHE A 117 -9.63 2.79 -15.87
CA PHE A 117 -10.40 2.68 -14.64
C PHE A 117 -11.59 1.71 -14.78
N LYS A 118 -12.27 1.75 -15.93
CA LYS A 118 -13.32 0.78 -16.22
C LYS A 118 -12.79 -0.66 -16.26
N VAL A 119 -11.61 -0.89 -16.85
CA VAL A 119 -10.97 -2.21 -16.83
C VAL A 119 -10.65 -2.63 -15.39
N VAL A 120 -10.08 -1.74 -14.57
CA VAL A 120 -9.83 -2.04 -13.15
C VAL A 120 -11.12 -2.44 -12.46
N LYS A 121 -12.16 -1.62 -12.54
CA LYS A 121 -13.46 -1.86 -11.86
C LYS A 121 -14.19 -3.12 -12.36
N THR A 122 -14.05 -3.49 -13.62
CA THR A 122 -14.79 -4.65 -14.15
C THR A 122 -14.02 -5.96 -14.08
N MET A 123 -12.69 -5.92 -14.14
CA MET A 123 -11.87 -7.13 -14.30
C MET A 123 -10.94 -7.40 -13.10
N LEU A 124 -10.42 -6.36 -12.46
CA LEU A 124 -9.36 -6.50 -11.46
C LEU A 124 -9.92 -6.35 -10.03
N ASP A 125 -10.62 -5.28 -9.76
CA ASP A 125 -11.22 -5.03 -8.46
C ASP A 125 -12.65 -4.47 -8.60
N PRO A 126 -13.67 -5.35 -8.66
CA PRO A 126 -15.06 -4.94 -8.75
C PRO A 126 -15.60 -4.17 -7.54
N SER A 127 -14.89 -4.27 -6.40
CA SER A 127 -15.27 -3.60 -5.15
C SER A 127 -14.73 -2.18 -5.04
N ILE A 128 -13.92 -1.75 -6.02
CA ILE A 128 -13.32 -0.42 -6.01
C ILE A 128 -14.38 0.66 -6.18
N ASP A 129 -14.31 1.66 -5.31
CA ASP A 129 -15.11 2.87 -5.37
C ASP A 129 -14.21 4.10 -5.42
N GLY A 130 -14.60 5.09 -6.21
CA GLY A 130 -13.78 6.29 -6.35
C GLY A 130 -14.36 7.34 -7.25
N ASP A 131 -13.95 8.58 -6.97
CA ASP A 131 -14.22 9.75 -7.80
C ASP A 131 -12.93 10.53 -8.06
N ALA A 132 -12.35 10.32 -9.24
CA ALA A 132 -11.14 11.02 -9.68
C ALA A 132 -11.40 12.47 -10.11
N TYR A 133 -12.66 12.88 -10.26
CA TYR A 133 -13.05 14.21 -10.75
C TYR A 133 -13.54 15.14 -9.64
N SER A 134 -13.68 14.65 -8.41
CA SER A 134 -14.08 15.47 -7.26
C SER A 134 -13.00 16.51 -6.89
N ASP A 135 -13.33 17.42 -6.01
CA ASP A 135 -12.38 18.39 -5.48
C ASP A 135 -11.41 17.74 -4.47
N THR A 136 -11.83 16.63 -3.86
CA THR A 136 -11.02 15.74 -3.02
C THR A 136 -11.10 14.32 -3.58
N PRO A 137 -10.31 14.01 -4.62
CA PRO A 137 -10.39 12.73 -5.30
C PRO A 137 -9.97 11.57 -4.40
N TYR A 138 -10.62 10.43 -4.60
CA TYR A 138 -10.28 9.21 -3.87
C TYR A 138 -10.49 7.96 -4.71
N LEU A 139 -9.85 6.88 -4.28
CA LEU A 139 -9.97 5.56 -4.88
C LEU A 139 -9.75 4.50 -3.79
N TYR A 140 -10.81 3.88 -3.29
CA TYR A 140 -10.77 2.94 -2.20
C TYR A 140 -11.41 1.60 -2.54
N SER A 141 -10.91 0.56 -1.89
CA SER A 141 -11.54 -0.76 -1.86
C SER A 141 -11.64 -1.24 -0.42
N PRO A 142 -12.60 -2.12 -0.10
CA PRO A 142 -12.58 -2.85 1.15
C PRO A 142 -11.25 -3.61 1.27
N ALA A 143 -10.49 -3.34 2.34
CA ALA A 143 -9.13 -3.85 2.50
C ALA A 143 -9.06 -5.38 2.40
N LEU A 144 -9.99 -6.08 3.04
CA LEU A 144 -10.07 -7.54 3.03
C LEU A 144 -10.30 -8.14 1.62
N ALA A 145 -10.89 -7.39 0.70
CA ALA A 145 -11.09 -7.83 -0.69
C ALA A 145 -9.93 -7.43 -1.61
N SER A 146 -9.23 -6.32 -1.32
CA SER A 146 -8.19 -5.76 -2.17
C SER A 146 -6.79 -6.34 -1.92
N TRP A 147 -6.48 -6.77 -0.70
CA TRP A 147 -5.19 -7.39 -0.40
C TRP A 147 -4.99 -8.73 -1.13
N ASN A 148 -3.83 -8.91 -1.73
CA ASN A 148 -3.50 -10.13 -2.49
C ASN A 148 -3.34 -11.35 -1.58
N GLN A 149 -2.76 -11.14 -0.38
CA GLN A 149 -2.61 -12.13 0.65
C GLN A 149 -3.08 -11.57 1.99
N PHE A 150 -3.69 -12.41 2.82
CA PHE A 150 -4.15 -12.02 4.14
C PHE A 150 -4.04 -13.20 5.11
N ARG A 151 -3.20 -13.06 6.14
CA ARG A 151 -2.97 -14.07 7.15
C ARG A 151 -3.48 -13.59 8.50
N VAL A 152 -4.22 -14.46 9.19
CA VAL A 152 -4.68 -14.22 10.55
C VAL A 152 -3.71 -14.90 11.51
N GLY A 153 -3.08 -14.12 12.36
CA GLY A 153 -2.16 -14.59 13.37
C GLY A 153 -2.81 -14.74 14.74
N GLU A 154 -1.98 -14.89 15.75
CA GLU A 154 -2.40 -15.08 17.14
C GLU A 154 -2.81 -13.78 17.80
N LEU A 155 -3.55 -13.89 18.91
CA LEU A 155 -3.75 -12.78 19.86
C LEU A 155 -2.44 -12.52 20.60
N VAL A 156 -2.01 -11.26 20.58
CA VAL A 156 -0.80 -10.81 21.28
C VAL A 156 -1.23 -9.98 22.47
N PRO A 157 -0.80 -10.34 23.69
CA PRO A 157 -1.08 -9.52 24.88
C PRO A 157 -0.61 -8.06 24.68
N PRO A 158 -1.34 -7.05 25.19
CA PRO A 158 -1.08 -5.64 24.93
C PRO A 158 0.32 -5.16 25.30
N ASP A 159 0.98 -5.82 26.26
CA ASP A 159 2.32 -5.46 26.74
C ASP A 159 3.46 -6.24 26.09
N THR A 160 3.17 -7.11 25.14
CA THR A 160 4.21 -7.88 24.47
C THR A 160 4.96 -7.01 23.49
N LYS A 161 6.18 -6.58 23.85
CA LYS A 161 7.17 -6.07 22.89
C LYS A 161 7.57 -7.24 21.97
N LYS A 162 6.71 -7.60 21.03
CA LYS A 162 7.13 -8.54 20.00
C LYS A 162 8.26 -7.85 19.23
N ALA A 163 9.47 -8.41 19.31
CA ALA A 163 10.54 -8.00 18.40
C ALA A 163 9.96 -8.06 16.98
N ALA A 164 10.34 -7.09 16.14
CA ALA A 164 10.03 -7.19 14.73
C ALA A 164 10.45 -8.60 14.28
N VAL A 165 9.48 -9.46 14.04
CA VAL A 165 9.79 -10.78 13.49
C VAL A 165 10.42 -10.45 12.14
N GLU A 166 11.58 -11.03 11.85
CA GLU A 166 12.04 -11.10 10.46
C GLU A 166 10.87 -11.73 9.71
N ALA A 167 10.08 -10.90 9.07
CA ALA A 167 8.92 -11.39 8.35
C ALA A 167 9.47 -12.19 7.18
N ASP A 168 8.91 -13.37 7.00
CA ASP A 168 9.04 -14.06 5.74
C ASP A 168 8.82 -13.03 4.61
N PRO A 169 9.71 -12.90 3.64
CA PRO A 169 9.59 -11.89 2.60
C PRO A 169 8.25 -11.96 1.86
N VAL A 170 7.56 -13.08 1.95
CA VAL A 170 6.27 -13.32 1.28
C VAL A 170 5.23 -13.80 2.28
N VAL A 171 4.16 -13.02 2.43
CA VAL A 171 2.96 -13.47 3.16
C VAL A 171 2.26 -14.51 2.29
N LEU A 172 2.21 -15.76 2.77
CA LEU A 172 1.48 -16.84 2.10
C LEU A 172 0.22 -17.19 2.87
N GLU A 173 -0.89 -17.10 2.20
CA GLU A 173 -2.20 -17.40 2.73
C GLU A 173 -2.52 -18.89 2.56
N GLY A 174 -2.95 -19.56 3.63
CA GLY A 174 -3.39 -20.95 3.59
C GLY A 174 -2.29 -22.02 3.58
N ALA A 175 -1.01 -21.64 3.61
CA ALA A 175 0.10 -22.60 3.72
C ALA A 175 0.12 -23.30 5.09
N GLU A 176 0.60 -24.56 5.13
CA GLU A 176 0.79 -25.28 6.38
C GLU A 176 1.74 -24.51 7.32
N GLY A 177 1.39 -24.44 8.61
CA GLY A 177 2.17 -23.71 9.61
C GLY A 177 1.95 -22.18 9.62
N SER A 178 1.22 -21.62 8.68
CA SER A 178 1.00 -20.15 8.57
C SER A 178 -0.35 -19.69 9.14
N GLY A 179 -0.72 -20.20 10.32
CA GLY A 179 -1.97 -19.82 10.97
C GLY A 179 -3.23 -20.49 10.39
N LYS A 180 -3.08 -21.64 9.72
CA LYS A 180 -4.20 -22.37 9.12
C LYS A 180 -5.32 -22.67 10.13
N ALA A 181 -4.99 -23.15 11.32
CA ALA A 181 -5.96 -23.44 12.37
C ALA A 181 -6.72 -22.20 12.85
N VAL A 182 -6.02 -21.08 13.00
CA VAL A 182 -6.63 -19.79 13.38
C VAL A 182 -7.54 -19.30 12.26
N ARG A 183 -7.09 -19.43 11.02
CA ARG A 183 -7.88 -19.06 9.84
C ARG A 183 -9.18 -19.87 9.74
N GLU A 184 -9.10 -21.19 9.92
CA GLU A 184 -10.25 -22.09 9.93
C GLU A 184 -11.22 -21.75 11.08
N SER A 185 -10.70 -21.43 12.28
CA SER A 185 -11.53 -21.02 13.41
C SER A 185 -12.25 -19.69 13.19
N CYS A 186 -11.69 -18.81 12.36
CA CYS A 186 -12.34 -17.56 11.92
C CYS A 186 -13.30 -17.76 10.73
N GLY A 187 -13.50 -18.99 10.26
CA GLY A 187 -14.39 -19.29 9.12
C GLY A 187 -13.90 -18.74 7.77
N LEU A 188 -12.60 -18.45 7.65
CA LEU A 188 -12.04 -17.90 6.41
C LEU A 188 -11.79 -19.00 5.36
N PRO A 189 -12.03 -18.69 4.06
CA PRO A 189 -11.72 -19.59 2.96
C PRO A 189 -10.24 -20.03 2.92
N ALA A 190 -9.96 -21.18 2.33
CA ALA A 190 -8.66 -21.84 2.40
C ALA A 190 -7.53 -21.08 1.69
N ASP A 191 -7.83 -20.32 0.65
CA ASP A 191 -6.83 -19.61 -0.16
C ASP A 191 -7.21 -18.15 -0.46
N ALA A 192 -6.28 -17.41 -1.04
CA ALA A 192 -6.42 -16.00 -1.34
C ALA A 192 -7.53 -15.68 -2.34
N ALA A 193 -7.69 -16.51 -3.39
CA ALA A 193 -8.70 -16.26 -4.42
C ALA A 193 -10.12 -16.49 -3.87
N ALA A 194 -10.30 -17.55 -3.10
CA ALA A 194 -11.56 -17.86 -2.42
C ALA A 194 -11.89 -16.76 -1.38
N ARG A 195 -10.92 -16.29 -0.60
CA ARG A 195 -11.09 -15.20 0.37
C ARG A 195 -11.45 -13.89 -0.33
N THR A 196 -10.74 -13.50 -1.39
CA THR A 196 -11.07 -12.29 -2.15
C THR A 196 -12.51 -12.35 -2.65
N LYS A 197 -12.94 -13.48 -3.20
CA LYS A 197 -14.34 -13.67 -3.63
C LYS A 197 -15.32 -13.58 -2.46
N TYR A 198 -14.99 -14.17 -1.31
CA TYR A 198 -15.78 -14.17 -0.09
C TYR A 198 -16.00 -12.75 0.43
N PHE A 199 -14.95 -11.93 0.52
CA PHE A 199 -15.03 -10.56 1.01
C PHE A 199 -15.46 -9.52 -0.04
N ARG A 200 -15.76 -9.90 -1.27
CA ARG A 200 -16.49 -9.01 -2.19
C ARG A 200 -17.93 -8.75 -1.75
N ASP A 201 -18.50 -9.71 -1.03
CA ASP A 201 -19.83 -9.57 -0.45
C ASP A 201 -19.78 -8.69 0.81
N GLU A 202 -20.66 -7.70 0.89
CA GLU A 202 -20.70 -6.73 1.97
C GLU A 202 -21.15 -7.36 3.28
N GLU A 203 -22.17 -8.23 3.25
CA GLU A 203 -22.68 -8.89 4.45
C GLU A 203 -21.62 -9.81 5.07
N THR A 204 -20.82 -10.43 4.24
CA THR A 204 -19.68 -11.23 4.70
C THR A 204 -18.63 -10.36 5.39
N ARG A 205 -18.33 -9.18 4.85
CA ARG A 205 -17.40 -8.25 5.51
C ARG A 205 -17.95 -7.72 6.82
N LYS A 206 -19.24 -7.36 6.87
CA LYS A 206 -19.92 -6.94 8.11
C LYS A 206 -19.92 -8.02 9.18
N GLY A 207 -19.97 -9.27 8.78
CA GLY A 207 -19.90 -10.42 9.68
C GLY A 207 -18.50 -10.75 10.20
N PHE A 208 -17.45 -10.13 9.64
CA PHE A 208 -16.06 -10.36 10.04
C PHE A 208 -15.55 -9.22 10.93
N VAL A 209 -14.94 -9.58 12.06
CA VAL A 209 -14.33 -8.62 12.98
C VAL A 209 -12.83 -8.82 13.04
N LEU A 210 -12.07 -7.76 12.80
CA LEU A 210 -10.65 -7.73 13.11
C LEU A 210 -10.53 -7.48 14.62
N GLU A 211 -10.22 -8.54 15.36
CA GLU A 211 -10.20 -8.52 16.83
C GLU A 211 -9.02 -7.69 17.35
N LYS A 212 -9.29 -6.93 18.38
CA LYS A 212 -8.30 -6.18 19.15
C LYS A 212 -7.11 -7.06 19.55
N GLY A 213 -5.89 -6.58 19.29
CA GLY A 213 -4.65 -7.24 19.68
C GLY A 213 -4.32 -8.52 18.90
N ARG A 214 -5.15 -8.93 17.94
CA ARG A 214 -4.79 -10.01 17.02
C ARG A 214 -3.88 -9.46 15.92
N VAL A 215 -2.85 -10.24 15.57
CA VAL A 215 -1.95 -9.88 14.46
C VAL A 215 -2.55 -10.31 13.14
N TYR A 216 -2.60 -9.37 12.20
CA TYR A 216 -3.01 -9.61 10.81
C TYR A 216 -1.86 -9.24 9.90
N GLU A 217 -1.52 -10.14 8.98
CA GLU A 217 -0.51 -9.86 7.97
C GLU A 217 -1.18 -9.78 6.61
N ALA A 218 -0.90 -8.69 5.91
CA ALA A 218 -1.48 -8.42 4.60
C ALA A 218 -0.38 -8.06 3.60
N ASP A 219 -0.56 -8.48 2.36
CA ASP A 219 0.27 -8.05 1.24
C ASP A 219 -0.62 -7.44 0.15
N PHE A 220 -0.31 -6.22 -0.21
CA PHE A 220 -0.86 -5.53 -1.37
C PHE A 220 0.21 -5.46 -2.45
N GLY A 221 0.24 -6.47 -3.32
CA GLY A 221 1.12 -6.50 -4.47
C GLY A 221 0.44 -5.90 -5.70
N ASN A 222 1.13 -5.04 -6.43
CA ASN A 222 0.58 -4.38 -7.61
C ASN A 222 1.45 -4.66 -8.84
N PRO A 223 0.92 -5.37 -9.84
CA PRO A 223 1.63 -5.65 -11.08
C PRO A 223 1.44 -4.59 -12.17
N TYR A 224 0.63 -3.55 -11.91
CA TYR A 224 0.15 -2.64 -12.94
C TYR A 224 0.89 -1.30 -12.98
N LEU A 225 1.26 -0.73 -11.84
CA LEU A 225 1.99 0.54 -11.78
C LEU A 225 3.48 0.26 -11.75
N ASP A 226 4.17 0.73 -12.76
CA ASP A 226 5.63 0.66 -12.91
C ASP A 226 6.25 2.01 -12.57
N PHE A 227 7.07 2.04 -11.53
CA PHE A 227 7.77 3.26 -11.09
C PHE A 227 9.05 3.55 -11.87
N GLU A 228 9.59 2.58 -12.60
CA GLU A 228 10.74 2.80 -13.49
C GLU A 228 10.30 3.52 -14.78
N GLU A 229 9.22 3.00 -15.41
CA GLU A 229 8.68 3.57 -16.63
C GLU A 229 7.69 4.73 -16.39
N PHE A 230 7.25 4.95 -15.15
CA PHE A 230 6.14 5.84 -14.82
C PHE A 230 4.91 5.57 -15.70
N ALA A 231 4.52 4.31 -15.72
CA ALA A 231 3.42 3.84 -16.54
C ALA A 231 2.48 2.91 -15.76
N VAL A 232 1.21 2.92 -16.15
CA VAL A 232 0.19 1.99 -15.65
C VAL A 232 -0.15 1.01 -16.78
N HIS A 233 0.08 -0.27 -16.54
CA HIS A 233 -0.16 -1.36 -17.48
C HIS A 233 -1.37 -2.19 -17.04
N VAL A 234 -2.56 -1.86 -17.51
CA VAL A 234 -3.73 -2.74 -17.30
C VAL A 234 -4.02 -3.54 -18.58
N PRO A 235 -4.79 -4.64 -18.51
CA PRO A 235 -5.07 -5.46 -19.68
C PRO A 235 -5.56 -4.65 -20.89
N GLY A 236 -4.77 -4.65 -21.95
CA GLY A 236 -5.07 -3.95 -23.20
C GLY A 236 -4.80 -2.44 -23.23
N ILE A 237 -4.36 -1.83 -22.13
CA ILE A 237 -4.13 -0.38 -22.03
C ILE A 237 -2.83 -0.11 -21.29
N THR A 238 -1.96 0.72 -21.88
CA THR A 238 -0.80 1.30 -21.20
C THR A 238 -0.97 2.82 -21.12
N LEU A 239 -0.89 3.37 -19.91
CA LEU A 239 -0.95 4.82 -19.65
C LEU A 239 0.41 5.29 -19.17
N ASN A 240 1.09 6.12 -19.95
CA ASN A 240 2.29 6.81 -19.47
C ASN A 240 1.86 8.01 -18.61
N ILE A 241 2.32 8.04 -17.36
CA ILE A 241 1.96 9.07 -16.38
C ILE A 241 3.10 10.06 -16.12
N SER A 242 4.30 9.86 -16.68
CA SER A 242 5.47 10.71 -16.42
C SER A 242 5.24 12.21 -16.68
N LYS A 243 4.45 12.55 -17.70
CA LYS A 243 4.12 13.94 -18.06
C LYS A 243 3.14 14.62 -17.10
N TYR A 244 2.47 13.83 -16.28
CA TYR A 244 1.45 14.30 -15.35
C TYR A 244 1.97 14.42 -13.92
N VAL A 245 3.21 13.98 -13.68
CA VAL A 245 3.92 14.17 -12.41
C VAL A 245 4.58 15.55 -12.41
N SER A 246 4.27 16.37 -11.42
CA SER A 246 4.81 17.72 -11.22
C SER A 246 4.93 18.00 -9.72
N GLU A 247 5.52 19.11 -9.32
CA GLU A 247 5.64 19.48 -7.90
C GLU A 247 4.30 19.51 -7.15
N LYS A 248 3.19 19.72 -7.86
CA LYS A 248 1.84 19.76 -7.26
C LYS A 248 1.20 18.40 -7.12
N ASN A 249 1.64 17.41 -7.87
CA ASN A 249 1.03 16.06 -7.91
C ASN A 249 2.09 14.96 -8.03
N ASN A 250 3.16 15.07 -7.25
CA ASN A 250 4.26 14.12 -7.20
C ASN A 250 4.10 13.07 -6.09
N VAL A 251 3.00 13.05 -5.37
CA VAL A 251 2.75 12.11 -4.27
C VAL A 251 1.60 11.19 -4.60
N LEU A 252 1.90 9.88 -4.65
CA LEU A 252 0.87 8.83 -4.61
C LEU A 252 0.74 8.37 -3.16
N ARG A 253 -0.44 8.52 -2.59
CA ARG A 253 -0.71 8.27 -1.19
C ARG A 253 -1.61 7.05 -1.02
N TYR A 254 -1.13 6.04 -0.28
CA TYR A 254 -1.94 4.91 0.17
C TYR A 254 -2.40 5.14 1.59
N VAL A 255 -3.68 4.93 1.84
CA VAL A 255 -4.31 5.15 3.13
C VAL A 255 -5.08 3.90 3.56
N LEU A 256 -4.84 3.48 4.80
CA LEU A 256 -5.70 2.53 5.51
C LEU A 256 -6.56 3.35 6.47
N LYS A 257 -7.89 3.29 6.33
CA LYS A 257 -8.80 4.10 7.15
C LYS A 257 -10.10 3.39 7.48
N ASN A 258 -10.80 3.96 8.44
CA ASN A 258 -12.16 3.54 8.78
C ASN A 258 -13.17 4.28 7.90
N ARG A 259 -14.07 3.54 7.26
CA ARG A 259 -15.14 4.06 6.41
C ARG A 259 -16.14 4.92 7.19
N THR A 260 -16.52 4.44 8.36
CA THR A 260 -17.61 5.04 9.16
C THR A 260 -17.14 6.28 9.91
N THR A 261 -15.94 6.24 10.51
CA THR A 261 -15.42 7.38 11.28
C THR A 261 -14.59 8.34 10.44
N GLY A 262 -14.07 7.90 9.28
CA GLY A 262 -13.14 8.64 8.45
C GLY A 262 -11.71 8.69 9.01
N GLU A 263 -11.44 8.04 10.14
CA GLU A 263 -10.12 8.05 10.79
C GLU A 263 -9.08 7.32 9.96
N GLU A 264 -7.94 7.98 9.74
CA GLU A 264 -6.76 7.39 9.15
C GLU A 264 -6.04 6.52 10.19
N TYR A 265 -5.74 5.29 9.82
CA TYR A 265 -4.98 4.36 10.64
C TYR A 265 -3.51 4.34 10.26
N LEU A 266 -3.24 4.53 8.96
CA LEU A 266 -1.92 4.44 8.37
C LEU A 266 -1.92 5.16 7.02
N VAL A 267 -0.88 5.94 6.76
CA VAL A 267 -0.63 6.58 5.46
C VAL A 267 0.77 6.24 4.97
N ILE A 268 0.89 5.87 3.70
CA ILE A 268 2.16 5.58 3.02
C ILE A 268 2.25 6.47 1.78
N GLY A 269 3.23 7.37 1.74
CA GLY A 269 3.45 8.29 0.64
C GLY A 269 4.59 7.84 -0.27
N PHE A 270 4.30 7.75 -1.57
CA PHE A 270 5.27 7.53 -2.64
C PHE A 270 5.50 8.87 -3.31
N THR A 271 6.59 9.55 -2.97
CA THR A 271 6.91 10.88 -3.49
C THR A 271 7.94 10.78 -4.60
N VAL A 272 7.62 11.33 -5.76
CA VAL A 272 8.59 11.53 -6.85
C VAL A 272 9.39 12.78 -6.55
N VAL A 273 10.69 12.63 -6.36
CA VAL A 273 11.64 13.74 -6.19
C VAL A 273 12.11 14.16 -7.57
N LEU A 274 11.77 15.40 -7.96
CA LEU A 274 12.15 15.96 -9.25
C LEU A 274 13.59 16.50 -9.18
N ASP A 275 14.41 16.23 -10.19
CA ASP A 275 15.78 16.75 -10.27
C ASP A 275 15.77 18.29 -10.23
N GLY A 276 16.45 18.86 -9.26
CA GLY A 276 16.54 20.32 -9.03
C GLY A 276 15.78 20.84 -7.81
N ALA A 277 14.96 20.02 -7.16
CA ALA A 277 14.42 20.36 -5.84
C ALA A 277 15.53 20.15 -4.79
N GLN A 278 16.19 21.22 -4.37
CA GLN A 278 17.13 21.18 -3.25
C GLN A 278 16.39 20.69 -2.00
N GLU A 279 16.97 19.71 -1.31
CA GLU A 279 16.58 19.40 0.06
C GLU A 279 16.68 20.67 0.89
N LYS A 280 15.56 21.19 1.38
CA LYS A 280 15.60 22.02 2.57
C LYS A 280 15.95 21.07 3.72
N THR A 281 17.25 20.91 3.96
CA THR A 281 17.75 20.44 5.25
C THR A 281 17.30 21.49 6.25
N ASP A 282 16.44 21.08 7.15
CA ASP A 282 16.12 21.86 8.36
C ASP A 282 17.33 21.69 9.29
N ASP A 283 18.43 22.35 8.92
CA ASP A 283 19.55 22.56 9.82
C ASP A 283 19.07 23.56 10.86
N GLY A 284 18.73 23.01 12.04
CA GLY A 284 18.42 23.81 13.19
C GLY A 284 19.53 24.82 13.44
N ASP A 285 19.21 26.09 13.26
CA ASP A 285 19.99 27.21 13.75
C ASP A 285 20.16 27.03 15.28
N GLU A 286 21.34 26.55 15.68
CA GLU A 286 21.83 26.82 17.02
C GLU A 286 21.98 28.38 17.11
N VAL A 287 21.08 28.97 17.84
CA VAL A 287 21.20 30.37 18.25
C VAL A 287 22.01 30.39 19.54
N ASP A 288 23.19 31.01 19.48
CA ASP A 288 24.01 31.44 20.62
C ASP A 288 23.23 32.34 21.62
#